data_4314d296774b8e9e84fef3b6f0a92d15
#
_entry.id   4314d296774b8e9e84fef3b6f0a92d15
#
_cell.length_a   1.000
_cell.length_b   1.000
_cell.length_c   1.000
_cell.angle_alpha   90.00
_cell.angle_beta   90.00
_cell.angle_gamma   90.00
#
_symmetry.space_group_name_H-M   'P 1'
#
loop_
_entity.id
_entity.type
_entity.pdbx_description
1 polymer ?
#
loop_
_entity_poly.entity_id
_entity_poly.type
_entity_poly.pdbx_seq_one_letter_code
_entity_poly.pdbx_strand_id
1 'polypeptide(L)'
;VTIAYAELFTPRLLTDPDEGRALIRALTAHVPYWEPHRYGFSEPLRHTFTAERVQHFWSQQPYWRNAARTLNARVSVRTGPWDILSRVEMTGAFTPELKGDSLGAFLADCGAAPALDIAYAMAHVFTDEENGTYYRDWFELPPIPESVRKARQGTMPYFLRDLYWANLFGPPYTELFGIERLRTAPTAVAREMRPGYFYLQLTDDIADRDGIAAVRDRVKAHIGSDCFYDPKATTPRRAPQFTTAAEEGLWKPVKGTHMTDELKALLAKVEQNRES
;
A
#
# COMPACT_ATOMS: atom_id res chain seq x y z
N VAL A 1 4.53 -1.32 23.31
CA VAL A 1 3.71 -0.26 22.67
C VAL A 1 2.89 -0.92 21.56
N THR A 2 1.65 -0.50 21.39
CA THR A 2 0.78 -1.00 20.34
C THR A 2 0.72 0.05 19.24
N ILE A 3 0.99 -0.35 18.01
CA ILE A 3 1.11 0.55 16.86
C ILE A 3 -0.07 0.29 15.92
N ALA A 4 -0.85 1.32 15.67
CA ALA A 4 -1.84 1.31 14.61
C ALA A 4 -1.16 1.60 13.27
N TYR A 5 -1.56 0.85 12.26
CA TYR A 5 -0.93 0.84 10.95
C TYR A 5 -2.00 0.83 9.85
N ALA A 6 -1.81 1.64 8.84
CA ALA A 6 -2.54 1.55 7.60
C ALA A 6 -1.60 1.73 6.41
N GLU A 7 -1.80 0.96 5.36
CA GLU A 7 -0.95 0.99 4.19
C GLU A 7 -1.78 0.81 2.92
N LEU A 8 -1.48 1.62 1.92
CA LEU A 8 -2.11 1.59 0.61
C LEU A 8 -1.04 1.35 -0.46
N PHE A 9 -1.32 0.45 -1.37
CA PHE A 9 -0.49 0.13 -2.52
C PHE A 9 -1.24 0.48 -3.80
N THR A 10 -0.60 1.24 -4.68
CA THR A 10 -1.16 1.65 -5.96
C THR A 10 -0.21 1.30 -7.11
N PRO A 11 -0.71 0.83 -8.27
CA PRO A 11 0.11 0.59 -9.44
C PRO A 11 0.54 1.89 -10.14
N ARG A 12 0.02 3.04 -9.70
CA ARG A 12 0.35 4.34 -10.27
C ARG A 12 1.44 5.05 -9.50
N LEU A 13 2.11 5.98 -10.16
CA LEU A 13 2.92 6.98 -9.49
C LEU A 13 2.00 7.91 -8.71
N LEU A 14 2.29 8.12 -7.43
CA LEU A 14 1.54 9.03 -6.56
C LEU A 14 1.90 10.50 -6.86
N THR A 15 1.59 10.94 -8.07
CA THR A 15 1.90 12.29 -8.57
C THR A 15 0.68 13.13 -8.92
N ASP A 16 -0.50 12.49 -9.07
CA ASP A 16 -1.74 13.18 -9.34
C ASP A 16 -2.22 13.92 -8.06
N PRO A 17 -2.42 15.25 -8.12
CA PRO A 17 -2.93 16.02 -7.00
C PRO A 17 -4.31 15.58 -6.50
N ASP A 18 -5.14 14.99 -7.35
CA ASP A 18 -6.47 14.52 -6.97
C ASP A 18 -6.40 13.28 -6.08
N GLU A 19 -5.42 12.40 -6.32
CA GLU A 19 -5.11 11.27 -5.42
C GLU A 19 -4.75 11.78 -4.02
N GLY A 20 -3.82 12.74 -3.95
CA GLY A 20 -3.40 13.35 -2.68
C GLY A 20 -4.57 14.00 -1.94
N ARG A 21 -5.42 14.75 -2.65
CA ARG A 21 -6.62 15.38 -2.06
C ARG A 21 -7.61 14.35 -1.53
N ALA A 22 -7.86 13.29 -2.29
CA ALA A 22 -8.78 12.23 -1.88
C ALA A 22 -8.27 11.51 -0.62
N LEU A 23 -6.98 11.16 -0.59
CA LEU A 23 -6.36 10.51 0.56
C LEU A 23 -6.40 11.38 1.82
N ILE A 24 -5.96 12.65 1.72
CA ILE A 24 -5.94 13.56 2.88
C ILE A 24 -7.35 13.85 3.38
N ARG A 25 -8.34 13.98 2.49
CA ARG A 25 -9.75 14.13 2.89
C ARG A 25 -10.25 12.94 3.69
N ALA A 26 -10.00 11.71 3.23
CA ALA A 26 -10.35 10.51 3.97
C ALA A 26 -9.62 10.43 5.32
N LEU A 27 -8.32 10.78 5.34
CA LEU A 27 -7.52 10.82 6.56
C LEU A 27 -8.12 11.80 7.59
N THR A 28 -8.34 13.04 7.19
CA THR A 28 -8.87 14.09 8.07
C THR A 28 -10.29 13.77 8.57
N ALA A 29 -11.12 13.13 7.72
CA ALA A 29 -12.48 12.76 8.10
C ALA A 29 -12.54 11.65 9.15
N HIS A 30 -11.68 10.65 9.07
CA HIS A 30 -11.79 9.43 9.88
C HIS A 30 -10.69 9.27 10.93
N VAL A 31 -9.48 9.74 10.62
CA VAL A 31 -8.30 9.62 11.50
C VAL A 31 -7.57 10.97 11.66
N PRO A 32 -8.27 12.01 12.15
CA PRO A 32 -7.73 13.36 12.21
C PRO A 32 -6.46 13.47 13.06
N TYR A 33 -6.25 12.55 14.00
CA TYR A 33 -5.02 12.48 14.82
C TYR A 33 -3.77 12.10 14.00
N TRP A 34 -3.95 11.59 12.79
CA TRP A 34 -2.87 11.28 11.86
C TRP A 34 -2.64 12.37 10.80
N GLU A 35 -3.41 13.45 10.86
CA GLU A 35 -3.23 14.57 9.93
C GLU A 35 -1.80 15.12 10.03
N PRO A 36 -1.09 15.27 8.91
CA PRO A 36 0.26 15.78 8.94
C PRO A 36 0.33 17.25 9.38
N HIS A 37 1.30 17.59 10.23
CA HIS A 37 1.60 18.97 10.60
C HIS A 37 2.77 19.55 9.80
N ARG A 38 3.69 18.70 9.37
CA ARG A 38 4.84 19.09 8.56
C ARG A 38 5.07 18.10 7.44
N TYR A 39 5.70 18.55 6.38
CA TYR A 39 6.11 17.71 5.26
C TYR A 39 7.50 18.09 4.75
N GLY A 40 8.07 17.23 3.92
CA GLY A 40 9.35 17.44 3.25
C GLY A 40 9.71 16.21 2.42
N PHE A 41 10.79 16.34 1.67
CA PHE A 41 11.32 15.27 0.81
C PHE A 41 12.51 14.55 1.46
N SER A 42 12.94 15.05 2.60
CA SER A 42 13.99 14.48 3.45
C SER A 42 13.82 14.99 4.89
N GLU A 43 14.41 14.29 5.83
CA GLU A 43 14.53 14.77 7.21
C GLU A 43 15.65 15.84 7.34
N PRO A 44 15.47 16.88 8.16
CA PRO A 44 14.26 17.20 8.93
C PRO A 44 13.15 17.81 8.07
N LEU A 45 11.88 17.53 8.43
CA LEU A 45 10.71 18.08 7.73
C LEU A 45 10.60 19.58 7.97
N ARG A 46 10.73 20.38 6.92
CA ARG A 46 10.88 21.86 7.03
C ARG A 46 9.61 22.64 6.75
N HIS A 47 8.65 22.04 6.06
CA HIS A 47 7.46 22.76 5.59
C HIS A 47 6.26 22.47 6.48
N THR A 48 5.46 23.50 6.77
CA THR A 48 4.16 23.32 7.42
C THR A 48 3.18 22.69 6.44
N PHE A 49 2.49 21.65 6.88
CA PHE A 49 1.47 20.98 6.08
C PHE A 49 0.18 21.80 6.13
N THR A 50 -0.42 22.05 4.97
CA THR A 50 -1.77 22.60 4.82
C THR A 50 -2.46 21.89 3.66
N ALA A 51 -3.80 21.84 3.69
CA ALA A 51 -4.57 21.16 2.64
C ALA A 51 -4.28 21.72 1.23
N GLU A 52 -4.06 23.03 1.09
CA GLU A 52 -3.72 23.66 -0.20
C GLU A 52 -2.35 23.23 -0.71
N ARG A 53 -1.43 22.92 0.18
CA ARG A 53 -0.08 22.47 -0.18
C ARG A 53 -0.02 21.00 -0.58
N VAL A 54 -1.06 20.20 -0.27
CA VAL A 54 -1.12 18.79 -0.70
C VAL A 54 -0.90 18.68 -2.19
N GLN A 55 -1.55 19.51 -3.00
CA GLN A 55 -1.40 19.54 -4.45
C GLN A 55 0.07 19.70 -4.87
N HIS A 56 0.75 20.68 -4.26
CA HIS A 56 2.16 20.96 -4.54
C HIS A 56 3.07 19.82 -4.09
N PHE A 57 2.81 19.28 -2.91
CA PHE A 57 3.53 18.15 -2.35
C PHE A 57 3.43 16.90 -3.24
N TRP A 58 2.21 16.55 -3.67
CA TRP A 58 1.97 15.35 -4.46
C TRP A 58 2.57 15.41 -5.86
N SER A 59 2.53 16.58 -6.51
CA SER A 59 3.00 16.75 -7.87
C SER A 59 4.52 16.88 -8.02
N GLN A 60 5.23 17.25 -6.96
CA GLN A 60 6.65 17.61 -7.07
C GLN A 60 7.64 16.45 -7.02
N GLN A 61 7.26 15.31 -6.48
CA GLN A 61 8.22 14.24 -6.33
C GLN A 61 7.62 12.85 -6.44
N PRO A 62 7.92 12.14 -7.52
CA PRO A 62 7.48 10.78 -7.71
C PRO A 62 8.28 9.74 -6.88
N TYR A 63 9.26 10.15 -6.09
CA TYR A 63 10.29 9.27 -5.60
C TYR A 63 10.14 8.91 -4.12
N TRP A 64 10.09 9.89 -3.23
CA TRP A 64 9.94 9.69 -1.79
C TRP A 64 9.39 10.93 -1.11
N ARG A 65 8.44 10.75 -0.19
CA ARG A 65 7.80 11.86 0.51
C ARG A 65 7.51 11.49 1.96
N ASN A 66 7.93 12.33 2.87
CA ASN A 66 7.48 12.29 4.25
C ASN A 66 6.54 13.48 4.48
N ALA A 67 5.31 13.20 4.82
CA ALA A 67 4.33 14.25 5.04
C ALA A 67 4.31 14.62 6.48
N ALA A 68 4.64 14.20 7.50
CA ALA A 68 4.81 14.75 8.83
C ALA A 68 4.91 13.70 9.94
N ARG A 69 5.56 14.12 10.99
CA ARG A 69 5.42 13.47 12.29
C ARG A 69 4.60 14.36 13.18
N THR A 70 3.47 13.86 13.62
CA THR A 70 2.91 14.28 14.90
C THR A 70 3.60 13.49 16.01
N LEU A 71 3.39 13.85 17.25
CA LEU A 71 3.87 13.05 18.39
C LEU A 71 3.35 11.60 18.32
N ASN A 72 2.27 11.34 17.60
CA ASN A 72 1.52 10.10 17.60
C ASN A 72 1.43 9.41 16.24
N ALA A 73 1.81 10.07 15.14
CA ALA A 73 1.63 9.50 13.82
C ALA A 73 2.67 9.94 12.80
N ARG A 74 2.86 9.11 11.80
CA ARG A 74 3.68 9.39 10.62
C ARG A 74 2.89 8.98 9.38
N VAL A 75 2.87 9.86 8.38
CA VAL A 75 2.46 9.53 7.02
C VAL A 75 3.67 9.59 6.11
N SER A 76 3.87 8.56 5.32
CA SER A 76 5.00 8.43 4.42
C SER A 76 4.47 8.00 3.05
N VAL A 77 4.84 8.74 2.02
CA VAL A 77 4.52 8.41 0.64
C VAL A 77 5.79 7.98 -0.06
N ARG A 78 5.77 6.81 -0.64
CA ARG A 78 6.90 6.23 -1.36
C ARG A 78 6.47 5.84 -2.76
N THR A 79 7.19 6.34 -3.74
CA THR A 79 7.02 5.99 -5.14
C THR A 79 8.38 6.07 -5.82
N GLY A 80 8.71 5.12 -6.64
CA GLY A 80 9.99 5.05 -7.32
C GLY A 80 9.89 4.37 -8.67
N PRO A 81 10.90 4.56 -9.54
CA PRO A 81 10.88 4.02 -10.89
C PRO A 81 10.83 2.49 -10.92
N TRP A 82 11.36 1.85 -9.88
CA TRP A 82 11.52 0.40 -9.78
C TRP A 82 10.57 -0.23 -8.77
N ASP A 83 9.76 0.58 -8.10
CA ASP A 83 8.72 0.05 -7.24
C ASP A 83 7.65 -0.58 -8.13
N ILE A 84 7.26 -1.81 -7.83
CA ILE A 84 6.15 -2.50 -8.51
C ILE A 84 4.85 -1.79 -8.16
N LEU A 85 4.72 -1.37 -6.91
CA LEU A 85 3.60 -0.58 -6.41
C LEU A 85 4.15 0.62 -5.62
N SER A 86 3.61 1.78 -5.89
CA SER A 86 3.79 2.93 -5.01
C SER A 86 3.04 2.70 -3.70
N ARG A 87 3.53 3.30 -2.61
CA ARG A 87 3.04 3.01 -1.27
C ARG A 87 2.77 4.27 -0.47
N VAL A 88 1.64 4.28 0.23
CA VAL A 88 1.37 5.22 1.32
C VAL A 88 1.31 4.43 2.61
N GLU A 89 2.18 4.75 3.54
CA GLU A 89 2.27 4.15 4.85
C GLU A 89 1.87 5.17 5.92
N MET A 90 1.01 4.78 6.82
CA MET A 90 0.58 5.59 7.95
C MET A 90 0.72 4.76 9.22
N THR A 91 1.45 5.30 10.18
CA THR A 91 1.69 4.64 11.47
C THR A 91 1.50 5.62 12.60
N GLY A 92 1.01 5.13 13.73
CA GLY A 92 0.85 5.92 14.93
C GLY A 92 0.60 5.06 16.16
N ALA A 93 0.70 5.65 17.35
CA ALA A 93 0.32 4.95 18.55
C ALA A 93 -1.17 4.59 18.50
N PHE A 94 -1.50 3.36 18.87
CA PHE A 94 -2.90 2.97 19.05
C PHE A 94 -3.38 3.53 20.40
N THR A 95 -4.28 4.48 20.31
CA THR A 95 -4.84 5.18 21.48
C THR A 95 -6.34 4.94 21.57
N PRO A 96 -6.98 5.17 22.73
CA PRO A 96 -8.42 5.03 22.87
C PRO A 96 -9.25 5.90 21.92
N GLU A 97 -8.67 7.00 21.42
CA GLU A 97 -9.30 7.90 20.46
C GLU A 97 -9.25 7.34 19.03
N LEU A 98 -8.24 6.53 18.73
CA LEU A 98 -8.10 5.84 17.45
C LEU A 98 -8.85 4.52 17.50
N LYS A 99 -10.14 4.57 17.23
CA LYS A 99 -10.99 3.38 17.19
C LYS A 99 -10.78 2.58 15.91
N GLY A 100 -10.99 1.26 16.00
CA GLY A 100 -10.99 0.39 14.81
C GLY A 100 -11.95 0.89 13.72
N ASP A 101 -13.15 1.32 14.10
CA ASP A 101 -14.14 1.87 13.17
C ASP A 101 -13.58 3.04 12.33
N SER A 102 -12.75 3.90 12.92
CA SER A 102 -12.11 5.01 12.21
C SER A 102 -11.16 4.55 11.11
N LEU A 103 -10.34 3.53 11.40
CA LEU A 103 -9.43 2.95 10.40
C LEU A 103 -10.18 2.19 9.31
N GLY A 104 -11.22 1.45 9.69
CA GLY A 104 -12.10 0.76 8.75
C GLY A 104 -12.82 1.75 7.82
N ALA A 105 -13.40 2.82 8.38
CA ALA A 105 -14.05 3.88 7.61
C ALA A 105 -13.07 4.62 6.69
N PHE A 106 -11.84 4.87 7.15
CA PHE A 106 -10.78 5.45 6.33
C PHE A 106 -10.48 4.59 5.09
N LEU A 107 -10.27 3.27 5.27
CA LEU A 107 -10.03 2.36 4.14
C LEU A 107 -11.23 2.26 3.22
N ALA A 108 -12.45 2.23 3.77
CA ALA A 108 -13.68 2.18 3.00
C ALA A 108 -13.83 3.43 2.12
N ASP A 109 -13.59 4.63 2.66
CA ASP A 109 -13.61 5.88 1.89
C ASP A 109 -12.54 5.91 0.80
N CYS A 110 -11.33 5.41 1.09
CA CYS A 110 -10.30 5.24 0.07
C CYS A 110 -10.77 4.32 -1.06
N GLY A 111 -11.45 3.22 -0.73
CA GLY A 111 -12.02 2.29 -1.72
C GLY A 111 -13.16 2.89 -2.54
N ALA A 112 -13.94 3.79 -1.96
CA ALA A 112 -15.02 4.48 -2.64
C ALA A 112 -14.55 5.65 -3.52
N ALA A 113 -13.35 6.20 -3.26
CA ALA A 113 -12.84 7.38 -3.95
C ALA A 113 -12.39 7.06 -5.39
N PRO A 114 -13.04 7.62 -6.44
CA PRO A 114 -12.68 7.33 -7.83
C PRO A 114 -11.26 7.77 -8.22
N ALA A 115 -10.73 8.79 -7.54
CA ALA A 115 -9.38 9.30 -7.79
C ALA A 115 -8.28 8.34 -7.31
N LEU A 116 -8.59 7.41 -6.39
CA LEU A 116 -7.60 6.48 -5.85
C LEU A 116 -7.62 5.16 -6.62
N ASP A 117 -6.52 4.86 -7.29
CA ASP A 117 -6.30 3.57 -7.96
C ASP A 117 -5.50 2.66 -7.02
N ILE A 118 -6.22 1.94 -6.15
CA ILE A 118 -5.62 1.09 -5.13
C ILE A 118 -5.60 -0.35 -5.64
N ALA A 119 -4.41 -0.97 -5.67
CA ALA A 119 -4.30 -2.41 -5.90
C ALA A 119 -4.68 -3.18 -4.63
N TYR A 120 -4.12 -2.75 -3.50
CA TYR A 120 -4.37 -3.33 -2.19
C TYR A 120 -4.19 -2.27 -1.09
N ALA A 121 -4.98 -2.36 -0.04
CA ALA A 121 -4.73 -1.61 1.19
C ALA A 121 -5.09 -2.44 2.42
N MET A 122 -4.48 -2.09 3.54
CA MET A 122 -4.75 -2.78 4.81
C MET A 122 -4.70 -1.83 6.00
N ALA A 123 -5.38 -2.22 7.09
CA ALA A 123 -5.23 -1.64 8.41
C ALA A 123 -5.14 -2.72 9.49
N HIS A 124 -4.28 -2.50 10.45
CA HIS A 124 -4.04 -3.43 11.55
C HIS A 124 -3.44 -2.73 12.77
N VAL A 125 -3.41 -3.45 13.87
CA VAL A 125 -2.72 -3.03 15.09
C VAL A 125 -1.66 -4.07 15.44
N PHE A 126 -0.39 -3.63 15.45
CA PHE A 126 0.76 -4.46 15.74
C PHE A 126 1.30 -4.22 17.15
N THR A 127 1.84 -5.24 17.79
CA THR A 127 2.83 -5.04 18.86
C THR A 127 4.16 -4.60 18.28
N ASP A 128 5.08 -4.13 19.13
CA ASP A 128 6.45 -3.79 18.71
C ASP A 128 7.15 -4.99 18.04
N GLU A 129 6.95 -6.20 18.56
CA GLU A 129 7.55 -7.42 18.03
C GLU A 129 6.99 -7.76 16.63
N GLU A 130 5.67 -7.74 16.50
CA GLU A 130 5.02 -8.01 15.20
C GLU A 130 5.37 -6.95 14.15
N ASN A 131 5.43 -5.68 14.56
CA ASN A 131 5.84 -4.60 13.69
C ASN A 131 7.29 -4.79 13.22
N GLY A 132 8.19 -5.16 14.14
CA GLY A 132 9.58 -5.51 13.81
C GLY A 132 9.66 -6.68 12.82
N THR A 133 8.84 -7.71 13.02
CA THR A 133 8.74 -8.86 12.10
C THR A 133 8.19 -8.45 10.74
N TYR A 134 7.12 -7.65 10.70
CA TYR A 134 6.54 -7.13 9.48
C TYR A 134 7.57 -6.39 8.62
N TYR A 135 8.34 -5.48 9.22
CA TYR A 135 9.38 -4.75 8.49
C TYR A 135 10.55 -5.65 8.07
N ARG A 136 11.02 -6.54 8.95
CA ARG A 136 12.10 -7.49 8.61
C ARG A 136 11.73 -8.33 7.40
N ASP A 137 10.54 -8.92 7.40
CA ASP A 137 10.08 -9.76 6.30
C ASP A 137 9.93 -8.97 4.99
N TRP A 138 9.71 -7.66 5.08
CA TRP A 138 9.72 -6.77 3.91
C TRP A 138 11.10 -6.67 3.26
N PHE A 139 12.15 -6.60 4.06
CA PHE A 139 13.53 -6.51 3.56
C PHE A 139 14.12 -7.89 3.20
N GLU A 140 13.58 -8.96 3.78
CA GLU A 140 14.04 -10.34 3.56
C GLU A 140 13.33 -11.03 2.38
N LEU A 141 12.36 -10.38 1.72
CA LEU A 141 11.85 -10.91 0.46
C LEU A 141 13.02 -11.07 -0.51
N PRO A 142 13.31 -12.29 -0.98
CA PRO A 142 14.41 -12.48 -1.91
C PRO A 142 14.17 -11.57 -3.13
N PRO A 143 15.19 -10.83 -3.58
CA PRO A 143 15.07 -10.04 -4.80
C PRO A 143 14.62 -10.98 -5.91
N ILE A 144 13.60 -10.57 -6.65
CA ILE A 144 13.16 -11.36 -7.80
C ILE A 144 14.36 -11.49 -8.74
N PRO A 145 14.83 -12.71 -9.02
CA PRO A 145 16.00 -12.89 -9.85
C PRO A 145 15.84 -12.15 -11.19
N GLU A 146 16.88 -11.48 -11.64
CA GLU A 146 16.84 -10.72 -12.90
C GLU A 146 16.42 -11.61 -14.09
N SER A 147 16.83 -12.88 -14.07
CA SER A 147 16.40 -13.88 -15.04
C SER A 147 14.87 -14.07 -15.07
N VAL A 148 14.22 -14.05 -13.91
CA VAL A 148 12.75 -14.16 -13.81
C VAL A 148 12.09 -12.88 -14.30
N ARG A 149 12.66 -11.73 -13.97
CA ARG A 149 12.18 -10.43 -14.45
C ARG A 149 12.26 -10.31 -15.97
N LYS A 150 13.39 -10.68 -16.56
CA LYS A 150 13.58 -10.70 -18.03
C LYS A 150 12.65 -11.69 -18.74
N ALA A 151 12.46 -12.89 -18.16
CA ALA A 151 11.60 -13.91 -18.75
C ALA A 151 10.11 -13.55 -18.74
N ARG A 152 9.69 -12.58 -17.93
CA ARG A 152 8.29 -12.13 -17.78
C ARG A 152 7.98 -10.81 -18.49
N GLN A 153 8.82 -10.37 -19.42
CA GLN A 153 8.59 -9.12 -20.17
C GLN A 153 8.34 -7.89 -19.30
N GLY A 154 9.06 -7.79 -18.18
CA GLY A 154 8.94 -6.65 -17.27
C GLY A 154 7.79 -6.71 -16.26
N THR A 155 6.88 -7.68 -16.34
CA THR A 155 5.84 -7.85 -15.32
C THR A 155 6.33 -8.69 -14.14
N MET A 156 5.91 -8.32 -12.93
CA MET A 156 6.28 -9.04 -11.72
C MET A 156 5.06 -9.38 -10.87
N PRO A 157 5.02 -10.62 -10.29
CA PRO A 157 3.96 -10.98 -9.37
C PRO A 157 4.12 -10.22 -8.06
N TYR A 158 3.01 -9.72 -7.53
CA TYR A 158 2.98 -9.13 -6.20
C TYR A 158 2.07 -9.97 -5.30
N PHE A 159 2.68 -10.79 -4.45
CA PHE A 159 1.97 -11.65 -3.51
C PHE A 159 1.57 -10.88 -2.26
N LEU A 160 0.34 -11.06 -1.81
CA LEU A 160 -0.03 -10.62 -0.48
C LEU A 160 0.68 -11.50 0.56
N ARG A 161 1.17 -10.87 1.61
CA ARG A 161 1.82 -11.59 2.72
C ARG A 161 0.80 -12.30 3.56
N ASP A 162 -0.24 -11.55 3.94
CA ASP A 162 -1.30 -12.04 4.80
C ASP A 162 -2.58 -11.20 4.63
N LEU A 163 -3.61 -11.56 5.38
CA LEU A 163 -4.76 -10.71 5.64
C LEU A 163 -4.60 -10.07 7.01
N TYR A 164 -4.98 -8.81 7.06
CA TYR A 164 -4.94 -7.99 8.26
C TYR A 164 -6.35 -7.74 8.78
N TRP A 165 -6.50 -7.04 9.90
CA TRP A 165 -7.82 -6.79 10.46
C TRP A 165 -8.80 -6.22 9.43
N ALA A 166 -8.40 -5.21 8.65
CA ALA A 166 -9.16 -4.73 7.51
C ALA A 166 -8.30 -4.76 6.24
N ASN A 167 -8.92 -5.09 5.10
CA ASN A 167 -8.29 -5.22 3.80
C ASN A 167 -9.18 -4.58 2.74
N LEU A 168 -8.57 -3.87 1.81
CA LEU A 168 -9.22 -3.34 0.62
C LEU A 168 -8.50 -3.89 -0.62
N PHE A 169 -9.25 -4.59 -1.45
CA PHE A 169 -8.75 -5.16 -2.71
C PHE A 169 -9.23 -4.31 -3.87
N GLY A 170 -8.31 -3.86 -4.71
CA GLY A 170 -8.62 -3.27 -6.01
C GLY A 170 -8.77 -4.32 -7.11
N PRO A 171 -9.01 -3.88 -8.37
CA PRO A 171 -9.34 -4.76 -9.47
C PRO A 171 -8.42 -5.96 -9.64
N PRO A 172 -7.07 -5.83 -9.58
CA PRO A 172 -6.19 -6.97 -9.80
C PRO A 172 -6.39 -8.11 -8.79
N TYR A 173 -6.62 -7.78 -7.52
CA TYR A 173 -6.88 -8.78 -6.49
C TYR A 173 -8.33 -9.25 -6.46
N THR A 174 -9.28 -8.36 -6.77
CA THR A 174 -10.69 -8.74 -6.89
C THR A 174 -10.90 -9.76 -8.02
N GLU A 175 -10.21 -9.60 -9.14
CA GLU A 175 -10.18 -10.57 -10.23
C GLU A 175 -9.52 -11.88 -9.82
N LEU A 176 -8.38 -11.80 -9.12
CA LEU A 176 -7.65 -12.98 -8.65
C LEU A 176 -8.46 -13.86 -7.71
N PHE A 177 -9.12 -13.24 -6.72
CA PHE A 177 -9.92 -13.97 -5.73
C PHE A 177 -11.32 -14.34 -6.26
N GLY A 178 -11.90 -13.51 -7.12
CA GLY A 178 -13.27 -13.60 -7.60
C GLY A 178 -14.26 -12.91 -6.65
N ILE A 179 -15.10 -12.03 -7.23
CA ILE A 179 -16.02 -11.17 -6.49
C ILE A 179 -16.99 -11.98 -5.59
N GLU A 180 -17.47 -13.12 -6.08
CA GLU A 180 -18.40 -13.97 -5.33
C GLU A 180 -17.76 -14.62 -4.11
N ARG A 181 -16.49 -15.02 -4.23
CA ARG A 181 -15.73 -15.53 -3.08
C ARG A 181 -15.50 -14.44 -2.04
N LEU A 182 -15.17 -13.23 -2.48
CA LEU A 182 -15.01 -12.11 -1.57
C LEU A 182 -16.33 -11.78 -0.86
N ARG A 183 -17.46 -11.80 -1.59
CA ARG A 183 -18.79 -11.50 -1.05
C ARG A 183 -19.24 -12.51 0.00
N THR A 184 -18.86 -13.78 -0.15
CA THR A 184 -19.23 -14.88 0.76
C THR A 184 -18.13 -15.21 1.78
N ALA A 185 -17.09 -14.39 1.87
CA ALA A 185 -16.00 -14.61 2.82
C ALA A 185 -16.51 -14.57 4.27
N PRO A 186 -16.08 -15.50 5.14
CA PRO A 186 -16.53 -15.58 6.54
C PRO A 186 -15.88 -14.50 7.42
N THR A 187 -16.27 -13.26 7.21
CA THR A 187 -15.74 -12.04 7.86
C THR A 187 -16.87 -11.26 8.54
N ALA A 188 -16.51 -10.32 9.43
CA ALA A 188 -17.47 -9.40 10.03
C ALA A 188 -18.10 -8.47 8.99
N VAL A 189 -17.29 -7.96 8.04
CA VAL A 189 -17.76 -7.12 6.93
C VAL A 189 -17.17 -7.60 5.62
N ALA A 190 -18.02 -7.78 4.62
CA ALA A 190 -17.66 -8.07 3.23
C ALA A 190 -18.48 -7.16 2.32
N ARG A 191 -17.87 -6.17 1.67
CA ARG A 191 -18.62 -5.14 0.92
C ARG A 191 -17.87 -4.64 -0.30
N GLU A 192 -18.57 -4.59 -1.43
CA GLU A 192 -18.09 -3.88 -2.62
C GLU A 192 -18.25 -2.37 -2.41
N MET A 193 -17.17 -1.63 -2.57
CA MET A 193 -17.13 -0.17 -2.38
C MET A 193 -17.48 0.58 -3.66
N ARG A 194 -16.99 0.08 -4.77
CA ARG A 194 -17.30 0.46 -6.15
C ARG A 194 -16.89 -0.69 -7.07
N PRO A 195 -17.28 -0.72 -8.34
CA PRO A 195 -16.93 -1.81 -9.24
C PRO A 195 -15.45 -2.17 -9.22
N GLY A 196 -15.15 -3.43 -8.85
CA GLY A 196 -13.79 -3.94 -8.75
C GLY A 196 -13.05 -3.59 -7.45
N TYR A 197 -13.66 -2.88 -6.50
CA TYR A 197 -13.06 -2.56 -5.21
C TYR A 197 -13.82 -3.20 -4.07
N PHE A 198 -13.17 -4.07 -3.31
CA PHE A 198 -13.84 -4.88 -2.30
C PHE A 198 -13.17 -4.73 -0.93
N TYR A 199 -13.97 -4.38 0.07
CA TYR A 199 -13.54 -4.22 1.46
C TYR A 199 -13.90 -5.46 2.28
N LEU A 200 -12.92 -6.00 3.02
CA LEU A 200 -13.10 -7.05 4.02
C LEU A 200 -12.60 -6.57 5.38
N GLN A 201 -13.39 -6.80 6.42
CA GLN A 201 -12.99 -6.63 7.82
C GLN A 201 -13.17 -7.95 8.55
N LEU A 202 -12.11 -8.48 9.13
CA LEU A 202 -12.10 -9.84 9.68
C LEU A 202 -12.97 -9.98 10.92
N THR A 203 -12.85 -9.04 11.87
CA THR A 203 -13.60 -9.01 13.14
C THR A 203 -14.16 -7.62 13.41
N ASP A 204 -15.14 -7.50 14.28
CA ASP A 204 -15.68 -6.19 14.69
C ASP A 204 -14.66 -5.37 15.49
N ASP A 205 -13.83 -6.04 16.30
CA ASP A 205 -12.82 -5.39 17.13
C ASP A 205 -11.40 -5.59 16.57
N ILE A 206 -10.72 -4.48 16.28
CA ILE A 206 -9.32 -4.48 15.82
C ILE A 206 -8.34 -5.01 16.89
N ALA A 207 -8.73 -4.98 18.16
CA ALA A 207 -7.92 -5.48 19.27
C ALA A 207 -8.11 -6.98 19.53
N ASP A 208 -9.11 -7.62 18.93
CA ASP A 208 -9.37 -9.06 19.07
C ASP A 208 -8.39 -9.90 18.24
N ARG A 209 -7.20 -10.07 18.76
CA ARG A 209 -6.07 -10.71 18.07
C ARG A 209 -6.34 -12.19 17.75
N ASP A 210 -6.90 -12.92 18.71
CA ASP A 210 -7.18 -14.35 18.55
C ASP A 210 -8.31 -14.56 17.53
N GLY A 211 -9.35 -13.75 17.60
CA GLY A 211 -10.43 -13.71 16.62
C GLY A 211 -9.92 -13.36 15.22
N ILE A 212 -9.07 -12.34 15.09
CA ILE A 212 -8.45 -11.96 13.82
C ILE A 212 -7.66 -13.13 13.25
N ALA A 213 -6.81 -13.79 14.03
CA ALA A 213 -6.02 -14.93 13.57
C ALA A 213 -6.91 -16.09 13.09
N ALA A 214 -7.91 -16.46 13.88
CA ALA A 214 -8.82 -17.55 13.55
C ALA A 214 -9.69 -17.26 12.30
N VAL A 215 -10.16 -16.03 12.15
CA VAL A 215 -10.94 -15.61 10.97
C VAL A 215 -10.04 -15.55 9.74
N ARG A 216 -8.85 -14.98 9.86
CA ARG A 216 -7.87 -14.86 8.79
C ARG A 216 -7.60 -16.19 8.10
N ASP A 217 -7.34 -17.25 8.86
CA ASP A 217 -7.01 -18.54 8.31
C ASP A 217 -8.21 -19.14 7.54
N ARG A 218 -9.44 -18.98 8.06
CA ARG A 218 -10.66 -19.40 7.36
C ARG A 218 -10.88 -18.62 6.07
N VAL A 219 -10.67 -17.29 6.10
CA VAL A 219 -10.83 -16.44 4.91
C VAL A 219 -9.78 -16.78 3.86
N LYS A 220 -8.51 -16.98 4.25
CA LYS A 220 -7.44 -17.42 3.31
C LYS A 220 -7.80 -18.74 2.65
N ALA A 221 -8.30 -19.71 3.41
CA ALA A 221 -8.76 -20.99 2.85
C ALA A 221 -9.93 -20.81 1.88
N HIS A 222 -10.84 -19.89 2.17
CA HIS A 222 -12.03 -19.62 1.36
C HIS A 222 -11.71 -18.90 0.04
N ILE A 223 -10.86 -17.85 0.06
CA ILE A 223 -10.55 -17.06 -1.15
C ILE A 223 -9.37 -17.62 -1.96
N GLY A 224 -8.61 -18.55 -1.39
CA GLY A 224 -7.49 -19.25 -2.03
C GLY A 224 -6.15 -18.99 -1.34
N SER A 225 -5.72 -19.96 -0.54
CA SER A 225 -4.44 -19.88 0.20
C SER A 225 -3.20 -19.81 -0.71
N ASP A 226 -3.32 -20.28 -1.95
CA ASP A 226 -2.29 -20.21 -2.98
C ASP A 226 -2.03 -18.79 -3.52
N CYS A 227 -2.84 -17.80 -3.13
CA CYS A 227 -2.68 -16.40 -3.52
C CYS A 227 -1.80 -15.59 -2.55
N PHE A 228 -1.36 -16.20 -1.45
CA PHE A 228 -0.53 -15.55 -0.44
C PHE A 228 0.93 -15.98 -0.55
N TYR A 229 1.84 -15.10 -0.14
CA TYR A 229 3.25 -15.42 -0.07
C TYR A 229 3.53 -16.58 0.90
N ASP A 230 4.33 -17.52 0.46
CA ASP A 230 4.83 -18.62 1.28
C ASP A 230 6.21 -19.04 0.77
N PRO A 231 7.28 -18.71 1.52
CA PRO A 231 8.64 -19.02 1.10
C PRO A 231 8.92 -20.54 1.03
N LYS A 232 8.08 -21.36 1.64
CA LYS A 232 8.21 -22.82 1.66
C LYS A 232 7.33 -23.53 0.61
N ALA A 233 6.60 -22.74 -0.19
CA ALA A 233 5.70 -23.33 -1.16
C ALA A 233 6.45 -24.11 -2.24
N THR A 234 6.05 -25.35 -2.45
CA THR A 234 6.54 -26.22 -3.51
C THR A 234 5.63 -26.22 -4.75
N THR A 235 4.44 -25.65 -4.64
CA THR A 235 3.46 -25.53 -5.72
C THR A 235 3.44 -24.12 -6.30
N PRO A 236 3.11 -23.97 -7.60
CA PRO A 236 2.92 -22.65 -8.20
C PRO A 236 1.87 -21.84 -7.44
N ARG A 237 2.16 -20.55 -7.22
CA ARG A 237 1.27 -19.62 -6.56
C ARG A 237 0.75 -18.60 -7.54
N ARG A 238 -0.45 -18.07 -7.27
CA ARG A 238 -1.12 -17.07 -8.09
C ARG A 238 -0.98 -15.70 -7.48
N ALA A 239 -0.64 -14.72 -8.31
CA ALA A 239 -0.61 -13.31 -7.92
C ALA A 239 -0.92 -12.43 -9.12
N PRO A 240 -1.47 -11.23 -8.90
CA PRO A 240 -1.54 -10.24 -9.95
C PRO A 240 -0.15 -9.89 -10.45
N GLN A 241 -0.07 -9.51 -11.73
CA GLN A 241 1.16 -9.09 -12.38
C GLN A 241 1.14 -7.58 -12.52
N PHE A 242 2.23 -6.93 -12.17
CA PHE A 242 2.40 -5.48 -12.29
C PHE A 242 3.70 -5.17 -13.04
N THR A 243 3.70 -4.08 -13.79
CA THR A 243 4.89 -3.47 -14.39
C THR A 243 5.41 -2.35 -13.50
N THR A 244 6.70 -2.08 -13.55
CA THR A 244 7.25 -0.91 -12.85
C THR A 244 6.92 0.37 -13.61
N ALA A 245 6.85 1.49 -12.90
CA ALA A 245 6.61 2.79 -13.51
C ALA A 245 7.68 3.17 -14.57
N ALA A 246 8.93 2.71 -14.40
CA ALA A 246 9.99 2.90 -15.38
C ALA A 246 9.72 2.13 -16.68
N GLU A 247 9.28 0.88 -16.57
CA GLU A 247 8.97 0.03 -17.73
C GLU A 247 7.76 0.52 -18.50
N GLU A 248 6.77 1.09 -17.82
CA GLU A 248 5.62 1.76 -18.47
C GLU A 248 5.96 3.14 -19.05
N GLY A 249 7.17 3.66 -18.74
CA GLY A 249 7.61 4.99 -19.19
C GLY A 249 6.89 6.15 -18.51
N LEU A 250 6.24 5.88 -17.41
CA LEU A 250 5.52 6.88 -16.63
C LEU A 250 6.47 7.69 -15.74
N TRP A 251 7.61 7.09 -15.37
CA TRP A 251 8.56 7.76 -14.52
C TRP A 251 9.52 8.66 -15.30
N LYS A 252 9.58 9.93 -14.90
CA LYS A 252 10.55 10.89 -15.41
C LYS A 252 11.33 11.48 -14.23
N PRO A 253 12.67 11.52 -14.32
CA PRO A 253 13.47 12.14 -13.25
C PRO A 253 13.09 13.61 -13.11
N VAL A 254 12.85 14.03 -11.87
CA VAL A 254 12.62 15.43 -11.55
C VAL A 254 13.95 16.17 -11.62
N LYS A 255 13.96 17.33 -12.28
CA LYS A 255 15.16 18.17 -12.40
C LYS A 255 15.68 18.55 -11.01
N GLY A 256 16.91 18.16 -10.70
CA GLY A 256 17.53 18.37 -9.38
C GLY A 256 17.51 17.18 -8.42
N THR A 257 16.94 16.05 -8.81
CA THR A 257 17.08 14.81 -8.03
C THR A 257 18.52 14.28 -8.18
N HIS A 258 19.17 14.02 -7.06
CA HIS A 258 20.51 13.39 -7.06
C HIS A 258 20.33 11.91 -7.49
N MET A 259 20.46 11.65 -8.79
CA MET A 259 20.45 10.28 -9.29
C MET A 259 21.83 9.68 -9.11
N THR A 260 21.91 8.50 -8.50
CA THR A 260 23.16 7.72 -8.50
C THR A 260 23.50 7.30 -9.93
N ASP A 261 24.77 7.08 -10.21
CA ASP A 261 25.19 6.65 -11.56
C ASP A 261 24.63 5.27 -11.92
N GLU A 262 24.37 4.41 -10.92
CA GLU A 262 23.66 3.14 -11.09
C GLU A 262 22.23 3.35 -11.58
N LEU A 263 21.50 4.30 -11.01
CA LEU A 263 20.12 4.63 -11.43
C LEU A 263 20.10 5.19 -12.85
N LYS A 264 21.06 6.06 -13.20
CA LYS A 264 21.20 6.58 -14.58
C LYS A 264 21.47 5.46 -15.60
N ALA A 265 22.38 4.53 -15.26
CA ALA A 265 22.71 3.39 -16.11
C ALA A 265 21.53 2.44 -16.31
N LEU A 266 20.72 2.25 -15.27
CA LEU A 266 19.53 1.41 -15.34
C LEU A 266 18.45 2.06 -16.19
N LEU A 267 18.21 3.36 -16.06
CA LEU A 267 17.25 4.12 -16.87
C LEU A 267 17.62 4.12 -18.35
N ALA A 268 18.92 4.29 -18.67
CA ALA A 268 19.41 4.21 -20.03
C ALA A 268 19.17 2.83 -20.65
N LYS A 269 19.30 1.75 -19.90
CA LYS A 269 18.97 0.39 -20.37
C LYS A 269 17.48 0.21 -20.66
N VAL A 270 16.61 0.80 -19.87
CA VAL A 270 15.16 0.74 -20.09
C VAL A 270 14.79 1.49 -21.37
N GLU A 271 15.36 2.67 -21.59
CA GLU A 271 15.15 3.43 -22.82
C GLU A 271 15.64 2.67 -24.07
N GLN A 272 16.81 2.05 -24.02
CA GLN A 272 17.32 1.21 -25.12
C GLN A 272 16.42 0.01 -25.45
N ASN A 273 15.84 -0.63 -24.43
CA ASN A 273 14.94 -1.78 -24.65
C ASN A 273 13.54 -1.38 -25.16
N ARG A 274 13.19 -0.10 -25.14
CA ARG A 274 11.92 0.42 -25.68
C ARG A 274 12.01 0.78 -27.15
N GLU A 275 13.22 1.09 -27.64
CA GLU A 275 13.48 1.46 -29.03
C GLU A 275 13.81 0.24 -29.91
N SER A 276 14.02 -0.92 -29.30
CA SER A 276 14.25 -2.22 -29.96
C SER A 276 12.96 -3.07 -29.98
#